data_da815acb46fa9d89b6a5da4ef1176a8e
#
_entry.id   da815acb46fa9d89b6a5da4ef1176a8e
#
_cell.length_a   1.000
_cell.length_b   1.000
_cell.length_c   1.000
_cell.angle_alpha   90.00
_cell.angle_beta   90.00
_cell.angle_gamma   90.00
#
_symmetry.space_group_name_H-M   'P 1'
#
loop_
_entity.id
_entity.type
_entity.pdbx_description
1 polymer ?
#
loop_
_entity_poly.entity_id
_entity_poly.type
_entity_poly.pdbx_seq_one_letter_code
_entity_poly.pdbx_strand_id
1 'polypeptide(L)'
;MKQRWTLLSIGSLVLALLSLSKNALACVCDLTRPPCEAYWQAEAVFIGTPKELYWIEFEDKLPELVIKRKQPVFHFSVDQAFRGVNGTQVAALTGIGGGDCGYGFKIGEQYLVYAYRDGQKKEMLATSICTRTRSVRNAGEDLEYIEGLSKATPGGLVFGSVTKSNWPPGGLVPLEGVKITIERPGKSVTVTTDSDGKFRASSLPEGTYKVRVAPPEGLSAGRNESENESEIKIADRGCATVSFELAVDGRVIGRVIDAEGIPLSNCYVMLKPADEEKRYSGFSDSASSDDEGRYEIKRIPPGHYKLSVYYNGPPGELLKSFPLVYYPGVLSADQAGVIVVGESAKVEDVDFRLPTPPERTIEGVVLWPDGKPAPGAQLTCYIHDGEAPIKIDGQGHFSFKTYEGVETLLIAQVEIEKGKWMRGELKAAERGDLVGVKLILAPRKDN
;
A
#
# COMPACT_ATOMS: atom_id res chain seq x y z
N MET A 1 -16.95 -52.12 -12.27
CA MET A 1 -16.88 -50.90 -13.09
C MET A 1 -17.93 -49.80 -12.75
N LYS A 2 -18.79 -49.97 -11.74
CA LYS A 2 -19.84 -48.97 -11.37
C LYS A 2 -19.43 -48.01 -10.22
N GLN A 3 -18.29 -48.24 -9.56
CA GLN A 3 -17.89 -47.44 -8.34
C GLN A 3 -16.91 -46.30 -8.63
N ARG A 4 -16.38 -46.17 -9.83
CA ARG A 4 -15.43 -45.10 -10.20
C ARG A 4 -16.08 -43.79 -10.71
N TRP A 5 -17.35 -43.82 -11.09
CA TRP A 5 -18.07 -42.66 -11.65
C TRP A 5 -18.71 -41.76 -10.60
N THR A 6 -19.02 -42.31 -9.42
CA THR A 6 -19.63 -41.56 -8.31
C THR A 6 -18.63 -40.67 -7.56
N LEU A 7 -17.34 -40.99 -7.55
CA LEU A 7 -16.31 -40.17 -6.88
C LEU A 7 -15.88 -38.95 -7.71
N LEU A 8 -15.95 -39.02 -9.03
CA LEU A 8 -15.64 -37.90 -9.94
C LEU A 8 -16.75 -36.83 -9.94
N SER A 9 -18.01 -37.22 -9.80
CA SER A 9 -19.13 -36.28 -9.75
C SER A 9 -19.23 -35.53 -8.43
N ILE A 10 -18.82 -36.14 -7.32
CA ILE A 10 -18.78 -35.46 -5.99
C ILE A 10 -17.60 -34.48 -5.91
N GLY A 11 -16.45 -34.82 -6.47
CA GLY A 11 -15.29 -33.92 -6.53
C GLY A 11 -15.56 -32.66 -7.35
N SER A 12 -16.26 -32.77 -8.49
CA SER A 12 -16.65 -31.61 -9.31
C SER A 12 -17.70 -30.72 -8.66
N LEU A 13 -18.60 -31.27 -7.84
CA LEU A 13 -19.60 -30.49 -7.10
C LEU A 13 -19.00 -29.74 -5.92
N VAL A 14 -18.02 -30.32 -5.25
CA VAL A 14 -17.29 -29.65 -4.14
C VAL A 14 -16.38 -28.54 -4.67
N LEU A 15 -15.73 -28.73 -5.82
CA LEU A 15 -14.92 -27.68 -6.46
C LEU A 15 -15.79 -26.51 -6.96
N ALA A 16 -16.99 -26.79 -7.48
CA ALA A 16 -17.95 -25.76 -7.90
C ALA A 16 -18.55 -24.96 -6.71
N LEU A 17 -18.67 -25.57 -5.53
CA LEU A 17 -19.10 -24.90 -4.32
C LEU A 17 -18.02 -24.03 -3.67
N LEU A 18 -16.73 -24.34 -3.89
CA LEU A 18 -15.61 -23.53 -3.41
C LEU A 18 -15.35 -22.29 -4.27
N SER A 19 -15.79 -22.26 -5.53
CA SER A 19 -15.70 -21.10 -6.40
C SER A 19 -16.83 -20.07 -6.21
N LEU A 20 -17.81 -20.35 -5.37
CA LEU A 20 -18.92 -19.43 -5.01
C LEU A 20 -18.69 -18.67 -3.71
N SER A 21 -17.49 -18.70 -3.13
CA SER A 21 -17.11 -17.76 -2.07
C SER A 21 -17.04 -16.35 -2.67
N LYS A 22 -18.21 -15.71 -2.85
CA LYS A 22 -18.27 -14.26 -2.98
C LYS A 22 -17.52 -13.72 -1.78
N ASN A 23 -16.47 -12.94 -2.04
CA ASN A 23 -15.77 -12.18 -1.01
C ASN A 23 -16.85 -11.52 -0.15
N ALA A 24 -17.03 -11.99 1.07
CA ALA A 24 -17.79 -11.25 2.05
C ALA A 24 -17.03 -9.94 2.22
N LEU A 25 -17.53 -8.85 1.64
CA LEU A 25 -17.00 -7.52 1.83
C LEU A 25 -17.13 -7.28 3.33
N ALA A 26 -16.02 -7.43 4.05
CA ALA A 26 -15.91 -6.98 5.41
C ALA A 26 -16.28 -5.50 5.43
N CYS A 27 -17.01 -5.09 6.46
CA CYS A 27 -17.43 -3.70 6.60
C CYS A 27 -16.22 -2.79 6.71
N VAL A 28 -15.94 -2.03 5.65
CA VAL A 28 -14.86 -1.04 5.60
C VAL A 28 -15.49 0.33 5.80
N CYS A 29 -15.18 0.96 6.93
CA CYS A 29 -15.67 2.30 7.24
C CYS A 29 -14.58 3.33 7.00
N ASP A 30 -14.92 4.44 6.39
CA ASP A 30 -14.09 5.64 6.43
C ASP A 30 -14.25 6.30 7.81
N LEU A 31 -13.41 5.87 8.74
CA LEU A 31 -13.39 6.38 10.12
C LEU A 31 -12.67 7.73 10.25
N THR A 32 -12.17 8.28 9.17
CA THR A 32 -11.37 9.50 9.16
C THR A 32 -12.19 10.80 9.19
N ARG A 33 -13.52 10.70 9.08
CA ARG A 33 -14.38 11.89 9.11
C ARG A 33 -14.20 12.68 10.39
N PRO A 34 -13.91 13.99 10.31
CA PRO A 34 -13.75 14.83 11.48
C PRO A 34 -15.08 15.01 12.25
N PRO A 35 -15.05 15.34 13.56
CA PRO A 35 -16.24 15.51 14.37
C PRO A 35 -17.26 16.49 13.78
N CYS A 36 -16.80 17.60 13.19
CA CYS A 36 -17.69 18.60 12.59
C CYS A 36 -18.47 18.04 11.39
N GLU A 37 -17.82 17.30 10.50
CA GLU A 37 -18.50 16.71 9.35
C GLU A 37 -19.55 15.70 9.80
N ALA A 38 -19.19 14.82 10.71
CA ALA A 38 -20.12 13.84 11.27
C ALA A 38 -21.32 14.51 11.97
N TYR A 39 -21.06 15.59 12.76
CA TYR A 39 -22.10 16.32 13.46
C TYR A 39 -23.12 16.97 12.50
N TRP A 40 -22.63 17.63 11.44
CA TRP A 40 -23.53 18.32 10.52
C TRP A 40 -24.26 17.40 9.55
N GLN A 41 -23.69 16.23 9.25
CA GLN A 41 -24.32 15.19 8.44
C GLN A 41 -25.34 14.34 9.21
N ALA A 42 -25.16 14.20 10.53
CA ALA A 42 -26.09 13.42 11.34
C ALA A 42 -27.46 14.09 11.49
N GLU A 43 -28.53 13.32 11.40
CA GLU A 43 -29.90 13.78 11.71
C GLU A 43 -30.09 13.96 13.21
N ALA A 44 -29.46 13.09 14.02
CA ALA A 44 -29.51 13.16 15.47
C ALA A 44 -28.13 12.92 16.07
N VAL A 45 -27.78 13.75 17.10
CA VAL A 45 -26.59 13.58 17.93
C VAL A 45 -26.99 13.75 19.39
N PHE A 46 -26.70 12.74 20.22
CA PHE A 46 -27.08 12.75 21.63
C PHE A 46 -26.16 11.82 22.45
N ILE A 47 -26.05 12.11 23.75
CA ILE A 47 -25.57 11.13 24.72
C ILE A 47 -26.79 10.35 25.21
N GLY A 48 -26.69 9.04 25.14
CA GLY A 48 -27.79 8.17 25.61
C GLY A 48 -27.30 6.84 26.17
N THR A 49 -28.14 6.30 27.03
CA THR A 49 -27.95 5.00 27.68
C THR A 49 -28.95 4.01 27.10
N PRO A 50 -28.53 2.96 26.38
CA PRO A 50 -29.44 1.93 25.88
C PRO A 50 -30.09 1.19 27.09
N LYS A 51 -31.39 1.11 27.08
CA LYS A 51 -32.21 0.47 28.15
C LYS A 51 -32.79 -0.86 27.72
N GLU A 52 -33.16 -0.97 26.43
CA GLU A 52 -33.86 -2.12 25.89
C GLU A 52 -33.42 -2.39 24.46
N LEU A 53 -33.39 -3.67 24.09
CA LEU A 53 -33.16 -4.16 22.73
C LEU A 53 -34.40 -4.96 22.29
N TYR A 54 -34.96 -4.61 21.14
CA TYR A 54 -35.97 -5.40 20.48
C TYR A 54 -35.64 -5.57 18.98
N TRP A 55 -36.38 -6.49 18.32
CA TRP A 55 -36.13 -6.84 16.93
C TRP A 55 -37.33 -6.46 16.08
N ILE A 56 -37.06 -5.82 14.92
CA ILE A 56 -38.09 -5.50 13.93
C ILE A 56 -37.84 -6.36 12.69
N GLU A 57 -38.90 -6.91 12.13
CA GLU A 57 -38.88 -7.62 10.85
C GLU A 57 -39.11 -6.63 9.72
N PHE A 58 -38.29 -6.75 8.68
CA PHE A 58 -38.43 -6.02 7.44
C PHE A 58 -38.56 -7.01 6.28
N GLU A 59 -39.32 -6.61 5.28
CA GLU A 59 -39.46 -7.36 4.05
C GLU A 59 -38.76 -6.57 2.91
N ASP A 60 -37.67 -7.11 2.38
CA ASP A 60 -37.05 -6.61 1.16
C ASP A 60 -37.71 -7.31 -0.02
N LYS A 61 -38.44 -6.56 -0.83
CA LYS A 61 -39.11 -7.07 -2.03
C LYS A 61 -38.19 -6.92 -3.24
N LEU A 62 -37.63 -8.04 -3.69
CA LEU A 62 -36.97 -8.16 -4.99
C LEU A 62 -38.02 -8.63 -6.02
N PRO A 63 -37.78 -8.45 -7.34
CA PRO A 63 -38.77 -8.77 -8.38
C PRO A 63 -39.39 -10.18 -8.29
N GLU A 64 -38.65 -11.16 -7.80
CA GLU A 64 -39.10 -12.56 -7.68
C GLU A 64 -38.90 -13.16 -6.30
N LEU A 65 -38.47 -12.36 -5.29
CA LEU A 65 -38.12 -12.86 -3.96
C LEU A 65 -38.45 -11.86 -2.86
N VAL A 66 -39.14 -12.31 -1.82
CA VAL A 66 -39.34 -11.54 -0.58
C VAL A 66 -38.37 -12.08 0.48
N ILE A 67 -37.42 -11.26 0.90
CA ILE A 67 -36.47 -11.60 1.94
C ILE A 67 -36.93 -10.96 3.25
N LYS A 68 -37.20 -11.76 4.27
CA LYS A 68 -37.46 -11.28 5.62
C LYS A 68 -36.15 -11.14 6.38
N ARG A 69 -35.90 -9.95 6.90
CA ARG A 69 -34.69 -9.65 7.72
C ARG A 69 -35.13 -9.12 9.08
N LYS A 70 -34.46 -9.57 10.14
CA LYS A 70 -34.61 -9.00 11.47
C LYS A 70 -33.44 -8.07 11.75
N GLN A 71 -33.75 -6.87 12.24
CA GLN A 71 -32.72 -5.90 12.63
C GLN A 71 -32.95 -5.46 14.09
N PRO A 72 -31.89 -5.29 14.88
CA PRO A 72 -31.97 -4.85 16.26
C PRO A 72 -32.21 -3.33 16.31
N VAL A 73 -33.11 -2.96 17.22
CA VAL A 73 -33.41 -1.58 17.58
C VAL A 73 -33.14 -1.40 19.06
N PHE A 74 -32.35 -0.42 19.41
CA PHE A 74 -32.07 -0.04 20.77
C PHE A 74 -32.94 1.15 21.19
N HIS A 75 -33.60 1.05 22.31
CA HIS A 75 -34.23 2.15 23.03
C HIS A 75 -33.25 2.79 23.97
N PHE A 76 -33.01 4.07 23.78
CA PHE A 76 -32.12 4.86 24.63
C PHE A 76 -32.92 5.79 25.53
N SER A 77 -32.52 5.87 26.79
CA SER A 77 -32.74 7.05 27.61
C SER A 77 -31.76 8.14 27.12
N VAL A 78 -32.25 9.32 26.77
CA VAL A 78 -31.44 10.45 26.34
C VAL A 78 -30.95 11.20 27.58
N ASP A 79 -29.64 11.20 27.79
CA ASP A 79 -29.01 11.87 28.91
C ASP A 79 -28.72 13.34 28.55
N GLN A 80 -28.30 13.57 27.28
CA GLN A 80 -28.07 14.92 26.72
C GLN A 80 -28.33 14.90 25.21
N ALA A 81 -29.16 15.81 24.73
CA ALA A 81 -29.43 16.01 23.33
C ALA A 81 -28.61 17.18 22.77
N PHE A 82 -27.98 16.99 21.61
CA PHE A 82 -27.22 18.04 20.93
C PHE A 82 -27.86 18.45 19.61
N ARG A 83 -28.47 17.50 18.88
CA ARG A 83 -29.06 17.74 17.57
C ARG A 83 -30.17 16.72 17.30
N GLY A 84 -31.28 17.16 16.73
CA GLY A 84 -32.32 16.31 16.14
C GLY A 84 -33.11 15.41 17.11
N VAL A 85 -32.95 15.57 18.43
CA VAL A 85 -33.69 14.85 19.47
C VAL A 85 -34.31 15.84 20.42
N ASN A 86 -35.66 15.77 20.58
CA ASN A 86 -36.44 16.65 21.45
C ASN A 86 -37.06 15.95 22.65
N GLY A 87 -36.84 14.62 22.81
CA GLY A 87 -37.46 13.81 23.87
C GLY A 87 -36.41 13.24 24.81
N THR A 88 -36.90 12.63 25.90
CA THR A 88 -36.08 11.91 26.89
C THR A 88 -35.78 10.47 26.48
N GLN A 89 -36.36 10.01 25.37
CA GLN A 89 -36.17 8.68 24.84
C GLN A 89 -36.05 8.73 23.32
N VAL A 90 -35.25 7.86 22.75
CA VAL A 90 -35.08 7.70 21.31
C VAL A 90 -34.77 6.26 20.94
N ALA A 91 -35.33 5.80 19.83
CA ALA A 91 -35.03 4.49 19.28
C ALA A 91 -34.06 4.64 18.08
N ALA A 92 -33.04 3.80 18.01
CA ALA A 92 -32.12 3.76 16.87
C ALA A 92 -31.92 2.31 16.42
N LEU A 93 -32.05 2.13 15.11
CA LEU A 93 -31.78 0.90 14.40
C LEU A 93 -30.26 0.73 14.25
N THR A 94 -29.78 -0.51 14.30
CA THR A 94 -28.41 -0.84 13.91
C THR A 94 -28.36 -2.18 13.17
N GLY A 95 -27.21 -2.58 12.68
CA GLY A 95 -27.00 -3.93 12.15
C GLY A 95 -26.68 -4.93 13.26
N ILE A 96 -26.54 -6.19 12.87
CA ILE A 96 -26.24 -7.31 13.77
C ILE A 96 -24.75 -7.39 14.10
N GLY A 97 -23.92 -6.69 13.32
CA GLY A 97 -22.45 -6.81 13.31
C GLY A 97 -21.95 -7.75 12.22
N GLY A 98 -20.64 -7.80 12.05
CA GLY A 98 -20.03 -8.52 10.92
C GLY A 98 -20.19 -7.74 9.60
N GLY A 99 -20.77 -8.35 8.57
CA GLY A 99 -20.86 -7.75 7.24
C GLY A 99 -21.86 -6.60 7.06
N ASP A 100 -22.76 -6.34 8.04
CA ASP A 100 -23.79 -5.30 7.95
C ASP A 100 -23.45 -4.00 8.71
N CYS A 101 -22.21 -3.86 9.17
CA CYS A 101 -21.71 -2.69 9.88
C CYS A 101 -22.44 -2.32 11.18
N GLY A 102 -23.12 -3.26 11.82
CA GLY A 102 -23.87 -3.00 13.06
C GLY A 102 -22.99 -2.55 14.21
N TYR A 103 -23.51 -1.66 15.06
CA TYR A 103 -22.86 -1.22 16.28
C TYR A 103 -23.36 -2.01 17.50
N GLY A 104 -22.45 -2.63 18.25
CA GLY A 104 -22.76 -3.43 19.44
C GLY A 104 -22.87 -2.58 20.68
N PHE A 105 -24.09 -2.18 21.05
CA PHE A 105 -24.34 -1.48 22.30
C PHE A 105 -24.46 -2.45 23.51
N LYS A 106 -23.95 -2.02 24.66
CA LYS A 106 -24.16 -2.70 25.94
C LYS A 106 -25.19 -1.94 26.76
N ILE A 107 -26.22 -2.64 27.21
CA ILE A 107 -27.26 -2.08 28.04
C ILE A 107 -26.67 -1.46 29.32
N GLY A 108 -27.06 -0.23 29.62
CA GLY A 108 -26.61 0.52 30.81
C GLY A 108 -25.30 1.31 30.63
N GLU A 109 -24.56 1.13 29.55
CA GLU A 109 -23.37 1.97 29.24
C GLU A 109 -23.79 3.25 28.50
N GLN A 110 -23.04 4.34 28.66
CA GLN A 110 -23.30 5.60 27.96
C GLN A 110 -22.54 5.70 26.64
N TYR A 111 -23.24 6.16 25.61
CA TYR A 111 -22.72 6.35 24.26
C TYR A 111 -23.05 7.75 23.74
N LEU A 112 -22.09 8.35 23.05
CA LEU A 112 -22.36 9.43 22.11
C LEU A 112 -22.80 8.79 20.79
N VAL A 113 -24.06 9.04 20.43
CA VAL A 113 -24.68 8.43 19.26
C VAL A 113 -24.81 9.45 18.16
N TYR A 114 -24.28 9.11 16.99
CA TYR A 114 -24.53 9.79 15.72
C TYR A 114 -25.48 8.93 14.90
N ALA A 115 -26.68 9.44 14.63
CA ALA A 115 -27.69 8.71 13.89
C ALA A 115 -28.14 9.48 12.66
N TYR A 116 -28.52 8.75 11.64
CA TYR A 116 -29.02 9.24 10.35
C TYR A 116 -30.35 8.56 10.03
N ARG A 117 -31.13 9.11 9.08
CA ARG A 117 -32.32 8.41 8.60
C ARG A 117 -31.95 7.33 7.61
N ASP A 118 -32.44 6.12 7.85
CA ASP A 118 -32.28 5.03 6.88
C ASP A 118 -33.02 5.39 5.59
N GLY A 119 -32.32 5.36 4.46
CA GLY A 119 -32.87 5.73 3.15
C GLY A 119 -34.08 4.87 2.71
N GLN A 120 -34.16 3.62 3.19
CA GLN A 120 -35.26 2.69 2.93
C GLN A 120 -36.35 2.78 4.01
N LYS A 121 -36.01 3.20 5.23
CA LYS A 121 -36.85 3.22 6.43
C LYS A 121 -36.93 4.66 6.98
N LYS A 122 -37.35 5.58 6.16
CA LYS A 122 -37.31 7.05 6.33
C LYS A 122 -37.77 7.60 7.70
N GLU A 123 -38.48 6.82 8.47
CA GLU A 123 -39.05 7.24 9.78
C GLU A 123 -38.14 6.87 10.96
N MET A 124 -37.17 5.97 10.77
CA MET A 124 -36.31 5.48 11.85
C MET A 124 -34.91 6.07 11.79
N LEU A 125 -34.37 6.42 12.95
CA LEU A 125 -32.98 6.72 13.12
C LEU A 125 -32.16 5.42 13.07
N ALA A 126 -31.01 5.44 12.40
CA ALA A 126 -30.08 4.33 12.31
C ALA A 126 -28.66 4.76 12.65
N THR A 127 -27.89 3.85 13.20
CA THR A 127 -26.48 4.05 13.49
C THR A 127 -25.68 2.79 13.17
N SER A 128 -24.36 2.94 13.00
CA SER A 128 -23.47 1.85 12.63
C SER A 128 -22.05 2.09 13.17
N ILE A 129 -21.16 1.10 13.02
CA ILE A 129 -19.73 1.30 13.29
C ILE A 129 -19.08 2.34 12.35
N CYS A 130 -19.71 2.65 11.22
CA CYS A 130 -19.24 3.64 10.26
C CYS A 130 -19.65 5.08 10.59
N THR A 131 -20.51 5.28 11.59
CA THR A 131 -20.77 6.60 12.18
C THR A 131 -19.74 6.88 13.28
N ARG A 132 -19.64 8.12 13.75
CA ARG A 132 -18.79 8.42 14.90
C ARG A 132 -19.40 7.99 16.25
N THR A 133 -20.44 7.13 16.23
CA THR A 133 -21.03 6.54 17.45
C THR A 133 -19.96 5.77 18.22
N ARG A 134 -19.82 6.09 19.51
CA ARG A 134 -18.84 5.47 20.40
C ARG A 134 -19.21 5.63 21.87
N SER A 135 -18.57 4.83 22.76
CA SER A 135 -18.69 5.04 24.20
C SER A 135 -18.25 6.46 24.57
N VAL A 136 -18.95 7.11 25.49
CA VAL A 136 -18.62 8.46 25.98
C VAL A 136 -17.17 8.56 26.43
N ARG A 137 -16.60 7.49 27.01
CA ARG A 137 -15.18 7.44 27.41
C ARG A 137 -14.20 7.67 26.28
N ASN A 138 -14.60 7.37 25.04
CA ASN A 138 -13.79 7.48 23.82
C ASN A 138 -14.24 8.64 22.92
N ALA A 139 -15.15 9.49 23.38
CA ALA A 139 -15.78 10.55 22.60
C ALA A 139 -15.19 11.94 22.85
N GLY A 140 -14.00 12.04 23.46
CA GLY A 140 -13.42 13.32 23.89
C GLY A 140 -13.35 14.36 22.79
N GLU A 141 -12.83 14.01 21.61
CA GLU A 141 -12.74 14.92 20.46
C GLU A 141 -14.11 15.42 19.98
N ASP A 142 -15.10 14.52 19.95
CA ASP A 142 -16.45 14.84 19.51
C ASP A 142 -17.15 15.75 20.52
N LEU A 143 -17.06 15.43 21.81
CA LEU A 143 -17.67 16.23 22.86
C LEU A 143 -17.07 17.63 22.93
N GLU A 144 -15.75 17.71 22.78
CA GLU A 144 -15.07 18.99 22.76
C GLU A 144 -15.53 19.86 21.59
N TYR A 145 -15.67 19.29 20.40
CA TYR A 145 -16.22 19.99 19.25
C TYR A 145 -17.64 20.47 19.52
N ILE A 146 -18.51 19.60 20.02
CA ILE A 146 -19.92 19.89 20.29
C ILE A 146 -20.07 20.98 21.36
N GLU A 147 -19.31 20.90 22.46
CA GLU A 147 -19.29 21.92 23.51
C GLU A 147 -18.77 23.26 22.99
N GLY A 148 -17.77 23.22 22.09
CA GLY A 148 -17.23 24.40 21.43
C GLY A 148 -18.25 25.15 20.56
N LEU A 149 -19.25 24.46 20.02
CA LEU A 149 -20.32 25.08 19.21
C LEU A 149 -21.18 26.07 20.02
N SER A 150 -21.34 25.84 21.32
CA SER A 150 -22.09 26.72 22.22
C SER A 150 -21.29 27.94 22.68
N LYS A 151 -19.97 27.84 22.64
CA LYS A 151 -19.04 28.94 22.95
C LYS A 151 -18.77 29.65 21.62
N ALA A 152 -19.38 30.81 21.38
CA ALA A 152 -19.29 31.58 20.14
C ALA A 152 -17.87 32.11 19.85
N THR A 153 -16.86 31.23 19.76
CA THR A 153 -15.52 31.52 19.25
C THR A 153 -15.52 31.37 17.75
N PRO A 154 -15.36 32.45 16.97
CA PRO A 154 -15.25 32.34 15.53
C PRO A 154 -14.00 31.55 15.12
N GLY A 155 -14.12 30.75 14.06
CA GLY A 155 -13.04 29.97 13.49
C GLY A 155 -13.20 28.46 13.64
N GLY A 156 -12.36 27.73 12.92
CA GLY A 156 -12.39 26.30 12.88
C GLY A 156 -11.36 25.63 13.79
N LEU A 157 -11.38 24.33 13.80
CA LEU A 157 -10.57 23.45 14.64
C LEU A 157 -9.75 22.48 13.78
N VAL A 158 -8.54 22.18 14.20
CA VAL A 158 -7.74 21.05 13.71
C VAL A 158 -7.48 20.10 14.88
N PHE A 159 -7.78 18.84 14.66
CA PHE A 159 -7.39 17.73 15.51
C PHE A 159 -6.37 16.88 14.78
N GLY A 160 -5.49 16.27 15.52
CA GLY A 160 -4.57 15.36 14.89
C GLY A 160 -3.85 14.46 15.87
N SER A 161 -3.11 13.51 15.29
CA SER A 161 -2.26 12.61 16.07
C SER A 161 -0.94 12.38 15.38
N VAL A 162 0.07 12.10 16.18
CA VAL A 162 1.37 11.62 15.70
C VAL A 162 1.68 10.32 16.40
N THR A 163 1.94 9.30 15.61
CA THR A 163 2.30 7.98 16.13
C THR A 163 3.64 7.53 15.55
N LYS A 164 4.35 6.67 16.28
CA LYS A 164 5.51 5.94 15.78
C LYS A 164 5.09 4.53 15.42
N SER A 165 5.44 4.12 14.22
CA SER A 165 5.35 2.75 13.76
C SER A 165 6.46 1.92 14.41
N ASN A 166 6.11 0.88 15.16
CA ASN A 166 7.09 -0.05 15.72
C ASN A 166 7.38 -1.17 14.72
N TRP A 167 8.66 -1.45 14.52
CA TRP A 167 9.12 -2.55 13.70
C TRP A 167 9.83 -3.63 14.56
N PRO A 168 9.58 -4.92 14.35
CA PRO A 168 8.57 -5.56 13.46
C PRO A 168 7.15 -5.19 13.85
N PRO A 169 6.13 -5.39 12.98
CA PRO A 169 4.81 -4.82 13.19
C PRO A 169 4.28 -5.07 14.59
N GLY A 170 4.44 -4.07 15.45
CA GLY A 170 4.11 -4.09 16.88
C GLY A 170 3.06 -3.06 17.25
N GLY A 171 2.40 -2.48 16.23
CA GLY A 171 1.39 -1.44 16.41
C GLY A 171 1.95 -0.01 16.38
N LEU A 172 1.04 0.94 16.51
CA LEU A 172 1.34 2.36 16.53
C LEU A 172 1.47 2.83 17.98
N VAL A 173 2.56 3.52 18.30
CA VAL A 173 2.82 4.09 19.63
C VAL A 173 2.64 5.61 19.54
N PRO A 174 1.82 6.22 20.42
CA PRO A 174 1.69 7.68 20.50
C PRO A 174 3.03 8.36 20.74
N LEU A 175 3.25 9.52 20.11
CA LEU A 175 4.43 10.34 20.31
C LEU A 175 4.08 11.66 20.96
N GLU A 176 4.55 11.87 22.20
CA GLU A 176 4.43 13.10 22.96
C GLU A 176 5.49 14.15 22.53
N GLY A 177 5.14 15.43 22.62
CA GLY A 177 6.07 16.55 22.43
C GLY A 177 6.45 16.84 20.98
N VAL A 178 5.82 16.18 19.99
CA VAL A 178 6.10 16.42 18.58
C VAL A 178 5.52 17.77 18.14
N LYS A 179 6.34 18.60 17.52
CA LYS A 179 5.96 19.92 17.06
C LYS A 179 5.21 19.86 15.73
N ILE A 180 4.03 20.49 15.69
CA ILE A 180 3.18 20.61 14.51
C ILE A 180 3.03 22.09 14.17
N THR A 181 3.26 22.44 12.92
CA THR A 181 3.05 23.79 12.40
C THR A 181 1.86 23.77 11.45
N ILE A 182 0.88 24.64 11.71
CA ILE A 182 -0.33 24.83 10.90
C ILE A 182 -0.27 26.23 10.33
N GLU A 183 -0.09 26.35 9.02
CA GLU A 183 0.18 27.65 8.40
C GLU A 183 -0.61 27.89 7.12
N ARG A 184 -0.87 29.15 6.85
CA ARG A 184 -1.34 29.73 5.59
C ARG A 184 -0.72 31.12 5.41
N PRO A 185 -0.82 31.78 4.24
CA PRO A 185 -0.32 33.15 4.08
C PRO A 185 -0.83 34.08 5.17
N GLY A 186 0.09 34.70 5.92
CA GLY A 186 -0.20 35.64 7.01
C GLY A 186 -0.66 35.05 8.35
N LYS A 187 -0.71 33.73 8.50
CA LYS A 187 -1.11 33.05 9.74
C LYS A 187 -0.31 31.76 9.94
N SER A 188 0.33 31.63 11.08
CA SER A 188 1.00 30.39 11.51
C SER A 188 0.67 30.11 12.97
N VAL A 189 0.37 28.86 13.29
CA VAL A 189 0.13 28.36 14.65
C VAL A 189 1.00 27.13 14.84
N THR A 190 1.68 27.06 15.97
CA THR A 190 2.46 25.90 16.36
C THR A 190 1.86 25.28 17.61
N VAL A 191 1.69 23.96 17.60
CA VAL A 191 1.23 23.15 18.73
C VAL A 191 2.15 21.95 18.92
N THR A 192 2.05 21.29 20.06
CA THR A 192 2.77 20.05 20.36
C THR A 192 1.79 18.94 20.71
N THR A 193 2.18 17.69 20.46
CA THR A 193 1.39 16.54 20.85
C THR A 193 1.46 16.29 22.36
N ASP A 194 0.36 15.80 22.90
CA ASP A 194 0.25 15.35 24.30
C ASP A 194 0.75 13.89 24.48
N SER A 195 0.59 13.34 25.69
CA SER A 195 0.99 11.96 26.03
C SER A 195 0.26 10.88 25.23
N ASP A 196 -0.92 11.19 24.66
CA ASP A 196 -1.66 10.29 23.76
C ASP A 196 -1.25 10.51 22.28
N GLY A 197 -0.21 11.29 22.04
CA GLY A 197 0.25 11.66 20.70
C GLY A 197 -0.71 12.60 19.95
N LYS A 198 -1.68 13.21 20.64
CA LYS A 198 -2.69 14.07 20.04
C LYS A 198 -2.30 15.54 20.07
N PHE A 199 -2.72 16.28 19.06
CA PHE A 199 -2.59 17.72 19.01
C PHE A 199 -3.89 18.39 18.58
N ARG A 200 -4.00 19.67 18.92
CA ARG A 200 -5.17 20.48 18.64
C ARG A 200 -4.81 21.94 18.41
N ALA A 201 -5.47 22.56 17.42
CA ALA A 201 -5.45 23.99 17.21
C ALA A 201 -6.87 24.50 17.01
N SER A 202 -7.21 25.62 17.66
CA SER A 202 -8.54 26.24 17.62
C SER A 202 -8.47 27.68 17.10
N SER A 203 -9.66 28.27 16.85
CA SER A 203 -9.81 29.64 16.37
C SER A 203 -9.04 29.93 15.07
N LEU A 204 -9.02 28.94 14.19
CA LEU A 204 -8.41 29.06 12.87
C LEU A 204 -9.39 29.69 11.90
N PRO A 205 -9.10 30.86 11.30
CA PRO A 205 -9.97 31.43 10.27
C PRO A 205 -10.19 30.43 9.12
N GLU A 206 -11.33 30.54 8.44
CA GLU A 206 -11.58 29.70 7.26
C GLU A 206 -10.47 29.85 6.21
N GLY A 207 -10.18 28.76 5.50
CA GLY A 207 -9.16 28.73 4.46
C GLY A 207 -8.45 27.41 4.31
N THR A 208 -7.50 27.39 3.39
CA THR A 208 -6.61 26.23 3.17
C THR A 208 -5.33 26.41 3.98
N TYR A 209 -4.93 25.37 4.68
CA TYR A 209 -3.75 25.35 5.54
C TYR A 209 -2.84 24.19 5.15
N LYS A 210 -1.54 24.43 5.28
CA LYS A 210 -0.52 23.40 5.30
C LYS A 210 -0.23 23.02 6.75
N VAL A 211 -0.30 21.72 7.03
CA VAL A 211 0.01 21.17 8.36
C VAL A 211 1.31 20.38 8.24
N ARG A 212 2.34 20.78 8.98
CA ARG A 212 3.66 20.13 8.95
C ARG A 212 4.00 19.53 10.30
N VAL A 213 4.45 18.29 10.27
CA VAL A 213 5.10 17.65 11.41
C VAL A 213 6.60 17.95 11.37
N ALA A 214 7.20 18.24 12.52
CA ALA A 214 8.65 18.30 12.71
C ALA A 214 9.09 16.99 13.39
N PRO A 215 9.55 15.96 12.65
CA PRO A 215 9.94 14.72 13.27
C PRO A 215 11.07 14.91 14.28
N PRO A 216 11.01 14.24 15.45
CA PRO A 216 12.15 14.16 16.35
C PRO A 216 13.37 13.54 15.67
N GLU A 217 14.55 13.79 16.21
CA GLU A 217 15.80 13.19 15.71
C GLU A 217 15.67 11.65 15.60
N GLY A 218 16.13 11.12 14.50
CA GLY A 218 16.06 9.68 14.21
C GLY A 218 14.72 9.14 13.74
N LEU A 219 13.71 10.01 13.56
CA LEU A 219 12.41 9.63 12.98
C LEU A 219 12.14 10.41 11.68
N SER A 220 11.30 9.82 10.81
CA SER A 220 10.79 10.50 9.61
C SER A 220 9.33 10.12 9.36
N ALA A 221 8.53 11.02 8.78
CA ALA A 221 7.15 10.73 8.39
C ALA A 221 7.08 10.02 7.04
N GLY A 222 8.10 10.14 6.20
CA GLY A 222 8.10 9.56 4.88
C GLY A 222 9.48 9.49 4.26
N ARG A 223 9.52 9.06 3.01
CA ARG A 223 10.77 9.00 2.22
C ARG A 223 11.20 10.38 1.71
N ASN A 224 10.23 11.29 1.57
CA ASN A 224 10.42 12.63 1.07
C ASN A 224 9.93 13.67 2.08
N GLU A 225 10.48 14.89 2.03
CA GLU A 225 10.05 15.98 2.89
C GLU A 225 8.58 16.38 2.70
N SER A 226 8.01 16.15 1.51
CA SER A 226 6.60 16.38 1.24
C SER A 226 5.65 15.51 2.08
N GLU A 227 6.10 14.36 2.55
CA GLU A 227 5.32 13.48 3.43
C GLU A 227 5.24 13.98 4.87
N ASN A 228 6.05 14.97 5.22
CA ASN A 228 5.93 15.70 6.49
C ASN A 228 4.83 16.78 6.45
N GLU A 229 4.13 16.95 5.33
CA GLU A 229 3.14 18.00 5.11
C GLU A 229 1.81 17.41 4.66
N SER A 230 0.73 18.00 5.13
CA SER A 230 -0.64 17.69 4.69
C SER A 230 -1.38 19.00 4.42
N GLU A 231 -2.15 19.05 3.34
CA GLU A 231 -3.02 20.20 3.06
C GLU A 231 -4.43 19.91 3.56
N ILE A 232 -5.02 20.86 4.28
CA ILE A 232 -6.38 20.78 4.81
C ILE A 232 -7.17 22.04 4.48
N LYS A 233 -8.49 21.89 4.35
CA LYS A 233 -9.41 23.00 4.20
C LYS A 233 -10.32 23.12 5.42
N ILE A 234 -10.35 24.29 6.01
CA ILE A 234 -11.16 24.62 7.19
C ILE A 234 -12.24 25.61 6.77
N ALA A 235 -13.50 25.26 7.01
CA ALA A 235 -14.63 26.18 6.89
C ALA A 235 -14.83 26.93 8.23
N ASP A 236 -15.61 28.01 8.23
CA ASP A 236 -16.00 28.66 9.49
C ASP A 236 -16.76 27.68 10.37
N ARG A 237 -16.37 27.60 11.65
CA ARG A 237 -16.87 26.58 12.62
C ARG A 237 -16.68 25.12 12.16
N GLY A 238 -15.92 24.92 11.10
CA GLY A 238 -15.55 23.61 10.60
C GLY A 238 -14.42 22.97 11.40
N CYS A 239 -14.09 21.75 11.09
CA CYS A 239 -12.88 21.10 11.59
C CYS A 239 -12.22 20.23 10.52
N ALA A 240 -10.94 19.92 10.76
CA ALA A 240 -10.19 18.97 9.97
C ALA A 240 -9.41 18.03 10.88
N THR A 241 -9.13 16.82 10.40
CA THR A 241 -8.29 15.85 11.10
C THR A 241 -7.06 15.55 10.26
N VAL A 242 -5.89 15.49 10.90
CA VAL A 242 -4.60 15.16 10.27
C VAL A 242 -3.86 14.18 11.16
N SER A 243 -3.35 13.09 10.58
CA SER A 243 -2.53 12.14 11.32
C SER A 243 -1.20 11.94 10.61
N PHE A 244 -0.12 11.87 11.38
CA PHE A 244 1.21 11.56 10.90
C PHE A 244 1.70 10.26 11.54
N GLU A 245 2.23 9.37 10.70
CA GLU A 245 2.91 8.17 11.15
C GLU A 245 4.41 8.36 10.93
N LEU A 246 5.19 8.37 12.01
CA LEU A 246 6.64 8.44 11.97
C LEU A 246 7.22 7.03 12.09
N ALA A 247 8.35 6.80 11.44
CA ALA A 247 9.13 5.57 11.57
C ALA A 247 10.59 5.89 11.87
N VAL A 248 11.34 4.91 12.36
CA VAL A 248 12.79 5.02 12.51
C VAL A 248 13.43 5.37 11.17
N ASP A 249 14.39 6.29 11.18
CA ASP A 249 15.07 6.80 9.99
C ASP A 249 16.50 6.23 9.90
N GLY A 250 16.62 4.90 9.96
CA GLY A 250 17.87 4.23 9.61
C GLY A 250 18.20 4.48 8.14
N ARG A 251 19.49 4.72 7.82
CA ARG A 251 19.93 5.06 6.47
C ARG A 251 21.15 4.26 6.06
N VAL A 252 21.20 3.90 4.79
CA VAL A 252 22.39 3.34 4.13
C VAL A 252 22.72 4.23 2.95
N ILE A 253 23.97 4.72 2.91
CA ILE A 253 24.45 5.69 1.93
C ILE A 253 25.73 5.17 1.33
N GLY A 254 25.87 5.27 0.03
CA GLY A 254 27.07 4.87 -0.67
C GLY A 254 27.07 5.31 -2.13
N ARG A 255 28.02 4.77 -2.89
CA ARG A 255 28.18 5.00 -4.31
C ARG A 255 28.24 3.70 -5.10
N VAL A 256 27.83 3.76 -6.34
CA VAL A 256 28.04 2.71 -7.31
C VAL A 256 29.05 3.21 -8.34
N ILE A 257 30.17 2.52 -8.45
CA ILE A 257 31.24 2.82 -9.42
C ILE A 257 31.58 1.55 -10.22
N ASP A 258 32.10 1.73 -11.43
CA ASP A 258 32.64 0.62 -12.22
C ASP A 258 34.05 0.16 -11.74
N ALA A 259 34.64 -0.78 -12.45
CA ALA A 259 35.98 -1.30 -12.14
C ALA A 259 37.07 -0.23 -12.26
N GLU A 260 36.89 0.75 -13.11
CA GLU A 260 37.81 1.88 -13.35
C GLU A 260 37.62 3.02 -12.35
N GLY A 261 36.53 2.99 -11.53
CA GLY A 261 36.19 4.02 -10.55
C GLY A 261 35.29 5.12 -11.08
N ILE A 262 34.70 4.93 -12.26
CA ILE A 262 33.75 5.87 -12.86
C ILE A 262 32.38 5.69 -12.21
N PRO A 263 31.70 6.78 -11.77
CA PRO A 263 30.34 6.70 -11.21
C PRO A 263 29.34 6.12 -12.21
N LEU A 264 28.46 5.27 -11.74
CA LEU A 264 27.38 4.70 -12.53
C LEU A 264 26.02 5.23 -12.04
N SER A 265 25.31 5.93 -12.92
CA SER A 265 23.96 6.42 -12.66
C SER A 265 22.91 5.37 -13.00
N ASN A 266 21.70 5.53 -12.43
CA ASN A 266 20.56 4.63 -12.66
C ASN A 266 20.82 3.16 -12.31
N CYS A 267 21.76 2.90 -11.40
CA CYS A 267 21.93 1.59 -10.79
C CYS A 267 20.85 1.38 -9.74
N TYR A 268 20.18 0.24 -9.77
CA TYR A 268 19.13 -0.09 -8.82
C TYR A 268 19.72 -0.87 -7.65
N VAL A 269 19.86 -0.20 -6.50
CA VAL A 269 20.39 -0.77 -5.27
C VAL A 269 19.25 -1.27 -4.42
N MET A 270 19.25 -2.56 -4.09
CA MET A 270 18.22 -3.23 -3.28
C MET A 270 18.78 -3.64 -1.93
N LEU A 271 18.00 -3.43 -0.89
CA LEU A 271 18.31 -3.86 0.46
C LEU A 271 17.32 -4.96 0.88
N LYS A 272 17.83 -6.09 1.36
CA LYS A 272 17.03 -7.21 1.87
C LYS A 272 17.55 -7.67 3.22
N PRO A 273 16.69 -8.17 4.14
CA PRO A 273 17.13 -8.80 5.37
C PRO A 273 18.13 -9.94 5.08
N ALA A 274 19.21 -10.00 5.86
CA ALA A 274 20.25 -11.02 5.70
C ALA A 274 19.77 -12.41 6.12
N ASP A 275 18.81 -12.47 7.06
CA ASP A 275 18.21 -13.68 7.60
C ASP A 275 16.88 -13.94 6.89
N GLU A 276 16.80 -14.98 6.07
CA GLU A 276 15.60 -15.33 5.30
C GLU A 276 14.44 -15.80 6.19
N GLU A 277 14.72 -16.39 7.36
CA GLU A 277 13.69 -16.83 8.30
C GLU A 277 13.03 -15.64 9.02
N LYS A 278 13.74 -14.53 9.14
CA LYS A 278 13.23 -13.24 9.62
C LYS A 278 12.74 -12.35 8.49
N ARG A 279 12.28 -12.89 7.41
CA ARG A 279 11.50 -12.13 6.43
C ARG A 279 10.27 -11.57 7.13
N TYR A 280 10.46 -10.42 7.76
CA TYR A 280 9.33 -9.56 8.06
C TYR A 280 8.64 -9.33 6.71
N SER A 281 7.52 -9.99 6.54
CA SER A 281 6.77 -9.99 5.29
C SER A 281 6.61 -8.54 4.82
N GLY A 282 7.39 -8.15 3.81
CA GLY A 282 7.20 -6.90 3.11
C GLY A 282 8.28 -5.84 3.24
N PHE A 283 9.38 -5.99 4.01
CA PHE A 283 10.44 -5.00 3.96
C PHE A 283 11.47 -5.38 2.88
N SER A 284 11.34 -4.82 1.72
CA SER A 284 12.45 -4.64 0.77
C SER A 284 12.45 -3.17 0.40
N ASP A 285 13.58 -2.52 0.51
CA ASP A 285 13.71 -1.14 0.07
C ASP A 285 14.82 -1.01 -0.97
N SER A 286 14.74 0.07 -1.74
CA SER A 286 15.63 0.27 -2.87
C SER A 286 15.82 1.77 -3.14
N ALA A 287 16.94 2.07 -3.78
CA ALA A 287 17.22 3.39 -4.31
C ALA A 287 17.92 3.28 -5.67
N SER A 288 17.77 4.28 -6.52
CA SER A 288 18.59 4.41 -7.73
C SER A 288 19.74 5.35 -7.48
N SER A 289 20.90 5.06 -8.08
CA SER A 289 22.04 5.98 -8.03
C SER A 289 21.82 7.20 -8.92
N ASP A 290 22.32 8.36 -8.47
CA ASP A 290 22.34 9.61 -9.21
C ASP A 290 23.51 9.66 -10.25
N ASP A 291 23.68 10.81 -10.91
CA ASP A 291 24.72 10.99 -11.94
C ASP A 291 26.15 10.93 -11.38
N GLU A 292 26.33 11.13 -10.08
CA GLU A 292 27.59 10.94 -9.36
C GLU A 292 27.71 9.55 -8.72
N GLY A 293 26.81 8.63 -9.09
CA GLY A 293 26.74 7.26 -8.59
C GLY A 293 26.23 7.13 -7.16
N ARG A 294 25.81 8.21 -6.49
CA ARG A 294 25.39 8.20 -5.09
C ARG A 294 23.99 7.63 -4.93
N TYR A 295 23.78 6.86 -3.88
CA TYR A 295 22.46 6.36 -3.49
C TYR A 295 22.23 6.53 -1.99
N GLU A 296 20.97 6.65 -1.59
CA GLU A 296 20.53 6.68 -0.20
C GLU A 296 19.24 5.89 -0.02
N ILE A 297 19.28 4.86 0.82
CA ILE A 297 18.10 4.11 1.26
C ILE A 297 17.74 4.61 2.65
N LYS A 298 16.47 5.01 2.86
CA LYS A 298 15.96 5.65 4.08
C LYS A 298 14.96 4.76 4.81
N ARG A 299 14.67 5.10 6.09
CA ARG A 299 13.65 4.44 6.92
C ARG A 299 13.91 2.94 7.12
N ILE A 300 15.17 2.58 7.19
CA ILE A 300 15.58 1.20 7.38
C ILE A 300 15.42 0.83 8.86
N PRO A 301 14.61 -0.20 9.18
CA PRO A 301 14.51 -0.71 10.54
C PRO A 301 15.87 -1.21 11.07
N PRO A 302 16.09 -1.22 12.39
CA PRO A 302 17.27 -1.87 12.95
C PRO A 302 17.35 -3.33 12.55
N GLY A 303 18.52 -3.78 12.09
CA GLY A 303 18.68 -5.17 11.63
C GLY A 303 19.96 -5.43 10.87
N HIS A 304 20.03 -6.63 10.33
CA HIS A 304 21.13 -7.11 9.49
C HIS A 304 20.63 -7.27 8.06
N TYR A 305 21.35 -6.69 7.09
CA TYR A 305 20.92 -6.60 5.71
C TYR A 305 22.00 -7.01 4.74
N LYS A 306 21.60 -7.56 3.60
CA LYS A 306 22.42 -7.71 2.41
C LYS A 306 21.97 -6.72 1.36
N LEU A 307 22.92 -6.07 0.71
CA LEU A 307 22.64 -5.20 -0.40
C LEU A 307 23.06 -5.87 -1.71
N SER A 308 22.28 -5.59 -2.74
CA SER A 308 22.58 -6.00 -4.10
C SER A 308 22.27 -4.86 -5.05
N VAL A 309 22.96 -4.85 -6.17
CA VAL A 309 22.77 -3.83 -7.22
C VAL A 309 22.74 -4.49 -8.59
N TYR A 310 21.87 -4.02 -9.43
CA TYR A 310 21.95 -4.29 -10.85
C TYR A 310 22.00 -2.99 -11.66
N TYR A 311 22.67 -3.08 -12.81
CA TYR A 311 22.82 -1.99 -13.74
C TYR A 311 22.33 -2.42 -15.13
N ASN A 312 21.34 -1.71 -15.66
CA ASN A 312 20.73 -2.02 -16.96
C ASN A 312 21.57 -1.55 -18.15
N GLY A 313 22.85 -1.26 -17.95
CA GLY A 313 23.69 -0.67 -18.98
C GLY A 313 23.42 0.83 -19.20
N PRO A 314 24.20 1.47 -20.06
CA PRO A 314 23.96 2.84 -20.51
C PRO A 314 22.58 2.96 -21.17
N PRO A 315 21.94 4.15 -21.14
CA PRO A 315 20.66 4.36 -21.80
C PRO A 315 20.65 3.90 -23.25
N GLY A 316 19.71 3.00 -23.59
CA GLY A 316 19.59 2.41 -24.93
C GLY A 316 20.52 1.21 -25.20
N GLU A 317 21.37 0.81 -24.26
CA GLU A 317 22.29 -0.32 -24.39
C GLU A 317 21.99 -1.48 -23.43
N LEU A 318 20.72 -1.88 -23.34
CA LEU A 318 20.26 -2.92 -22.41
C LEU A 318 21.06 -4.23 -22.49
N LEU A 319 21.60 -4.58 -23.65
CA LEU A 319 22.46 -5.77 -23.82
C LEU A 319 23.78 -5.69 -23.03
N LYS A 320 24.14 -4.49 -22.55
CA LYS A 320 25.27 -4.24 -21.65
C LYS A 320 24.85 -4.20 -20.17
N SER A 321 23.72 -4.77 -19.83
CA SER A 321 23.31 -4.93 -18.44
C SER A 321 24.28 -5.82 -17.67
N PHE A 322 24.54 -5.43 -16.41
CA PHE A 322 25.41 -6.20 -15.53
C PHE A 322 24.62 -7.32 -14.82
N PRO A 323 25.29 -8.43 -14.46
CA PRO A 323 24.69 -9.41 -13.56
C PRO A 323 24.40 -8.77 -12.20
N LEU A 324 23.56 -9.43 -11.39
CA LEU A 324 23.33 -9.00 -10.02
C LEU A 324 24.63 -9.06 -9.21
N VAL A 325 25.04 -7.91 -8.67
CA VAL A 325 26.24 -7.77 -7.85
C VAL A 325 25.83 -7.53 -6.40
N TYR A 326 26.46 -8.23 -5.48
CA TYR A 326 26.25 -8.06 -4.04
C TYR A 326 27.38 -7.26 -3.40
N TYR A 327 27.03 -6.50 -2.35
CA TYR A 327 28.02 -5.72 -1.60
C TYR A 327 29.14 -6.62 -1.04
N PRO A 328 30.43 -6.23 -1.13
CA PRO A 328 30.96 -4.96 -1.69
C PRO A 328 31.25 -4.96 -3.20
N GLY A 329 30.96 -6.02 -3.95
CA GLY A 329 31.26 -6.14 -5.39
C GLY A 329 31.40 -7.60 -5.82
N VAL A 330 30.73 -8.53 -5.15
CA VAL A 330 30.77 -9.98 -5.41
C VAL A 330 29.56 -10.46 -6.18
N LEU A 331 29.71 -11.53 -6.97
CA LEU A 331 28.64 -12.08 -7.82
C LEU A 331 27.82 -13.17 -7.13
N SER A 332 28.19 -13.59 -5.89
CA SER A 332 27.49 -14.62 -5.14
C SER A 332 26.87 -14.03 -3.86
N ALA A 333 25.60 -14.33 -3.63
CA ALA A 333 24.90 -13.95 -2.41
C ALA A 333 25.53 -14.51 -1.13
N ASP A 334 26.21 -15.67 -1.21
CA ASP A 334 26.89 -16.29 -0.07
C ASP A 334 28.15 -15.53 0.38
N GLN A 335 28.74 -14.78 -0.56
CA GLN A 335 29.92 -13.94 -0.30
C GLN A 335 29.53 -12.48 0.04
N ALA A 336 28.23 -12.16 0.01
CA ALA A 336 27.75 -10.83 0.30
C ALA A 336 28.10 -10.38 1.72
N GLY A 337 28.62 -9.18 1.85
CA GLY A 337 28.80 -8.51 3.13
C GLY A 337 27.46 -8.21 3.80
N VAL A 338 27.42 -8.32 5.13
CA VAL A 338 26.25 -7.97 5.93
C VAL A 338 26.41 -6.55 6.46
N ILE A 339 25.42 -5.72 6.21
CA ILE A 339 25.31 -4.35 6.75
C ILE A 339 24.46 -4.39 8.01
N VAL A 340 24.98 -3.84 9.11
CA VAL A 340 24.26 -3.71 10.38
C VAL A 340 23.74 -2.30 10.50
N VAL A 341 22.40 -2.15 10.55
CA VAL A 341 21.75 -0.88 10.78
C VAL A 341 21.24 -0.86 12.21
N GLY A 342 21.72 0.07 13.04
CA GLY A 342 21.22 0.32 14.39
C GLY A 342 19.93 1.15 14.37
N GLU A 343 19.34 1.41 15.55
CA GLU A 343 18.17 2.28 15.65
C GLU A 343 18.54 3.69 15.17
N SER A 344 17.87 4.15 14.11
CA SER A 344 18.12 5.47 13.47
C SER A 344 19.57 5.69 13.02
N ALA A 345 20.35 4.64 12.84
CA ALA A 345 21.72 4.74 12.45
C ALA A 345 21.88 5.17 10.99
N LYS A 346 22.86 6.02 10.73
CA LYS A 346 23.32 6.37 9.38
C LYS A 346 24.58 5.58 9.08
N VAL A 347 24.49 4.63 8.16
CA VAL A 347 25.62 3.80 7.70
C VAL A 347 26.12 4.40 6.39
N GLU A 348 27.30 5.00 6.41
CA GLU A 348 27.92 5.66 5.28
C GLU A 348 29.02 4.78 4.65
N ASP A 349 29.56 5.21 3.52
CA ASP A 349 30.64 4.55 2.79
C ASP A 349 30.33 3.09 2.35
N VAL A 350 29.05 2.83 2.09
CA VAL A 350 28.61 1.52 1.58
C VAL A 350 28.72 1.52 0.05
N ASP A 351 29.97 1.50 -0.43
CA ASP A 351 30.26 1.66 -1.85
C ASP A 351 30.27 0.31 -2.58
N PHE A 352 29.67 0.26 -3.76
CA PHE A 352 29.77 -0.86 -4.69
C PHE A 352 30.83 -0.53 -5.76
N ARG A 353 31.76 -1.47 -5.97
CA ARG A 353 32.60 -1.48 -7.14
C ARG A 353 32.18 -2.64 -8.04
N LEU A 354 31.51 -2.32 -9.16
CA LEU A 354 31.02 -3.34 -10.07
C LEU A 354 32.18 -3.93 -10.86
N PRO A 355 32.39 -5.26 -10.81
CA PRO A 355 33.41 -5.91 -11.66
C PRO A 355 32.94 -5.86 -13.13
N THR A 356 33.84 -5.67 -14.09
CA THR A 356 33.50 -5.82 -15.50
C THR A 356 33.27 -7.30 -15.81
N PRO A 357 32.01 -7.71 -16.13
CA PRO A 357 31.73 -9.10 -16.41
C PRO A 357 32.34 -9.50 -17.77
N PRO A 358 32.74 -10.77 -17.96
CA PRO A 358 33.14 -11.26 -19.29
C PRO A 358 31.99 -11.11 -20.30
N GLU A 359 32.33 -10.67 -21.50
CA GLU A 359 31.38 -10.70 -22.62
C GLU A 359 31.13 -12.13 -23.08
N ARG A 360 29.91 -12.43 -23.49
CA ARG A 360 29.56 -13.65 -24.19
C ARG A 360 28.73 -13.37 -25.45
N THR A 361 28.79 -14.27 -26.39
CA THR A 361 28.02 -14.24 -27.61
C THR A 361 26.82 -15.16 -27.53
N ILE A 362 25.62 -14.69 -27.93
CA ILE A 362 24.44 -15.50 -28.14
C ILE A 362 24.09 -15.47 -29.62
N GLU A 363 24.15 -16.64 -30.27
CA GLU A 363 23.91 -16.75 -31.70
C GLU A 363 23.05 -17.95 -32.05
N GLY A 364 22.19 -17.78 -33.04
CA GLY A 364 21.27 -18.85 -33.41
C GLY A 364 20.42 -18.54 -34.64
N VAL A 365 19.37 -19.33 -34.79
CA VAL A 365 18.42 -19.19 -35.90
C VAL A 365 16.99 -19.36 -35.42
N VAL A 366 16.09 -18.52 -35.91
CA VAL A 366 14.64 -18.66 -35.69
C VAL A 366 14.07 -19.51 -36.81
N LEU A 367 13.34 -20.57 -36.45
CA LEU A 367 12.81 -21.57 -37.34
C LEU A 367 11.29 -21.73 -37.23
N TRP A 368 10.64 -22.01 -38.35
CA TRP A 368 9.30 -22.56 -38.39
C TRP A 368 9.25 -23.98 -37.81
N PRO A 369 8.05 -24.52 -37.49
CA PRO A 369 7.92 -25.90 -37.02
C PRO A 369 8.41 -26.97 -38.02
N ASP A 370 8.45 -26.65 -39.30
CA ASP A 370 8.97 -27.52 -40.38
C ASP A 370 10.52 -27.43 -40.52
N GLY A 371 11.17 -26.68 -39.67
CA GLY A 371 12.62 -26.51 -39.67
C GLY A 371 13.18 -25.47 -40.64
N LYS A 372 12.33 -24.80 -41.43
CA LYS A 372 12.77 -23.72 -42.32
C LYS A 372 13.03 -22.43 -41.55
N PRO A 373 13.95 -21.58 -42.03
CA PRO A 373 14.19 -20.26 -41.43
C PRO A 373 12.93 -19.37 -41.40
N ALA A 374 12.80 -18.56 -40.34
CA ALA A 374 11.70 -17.63 -40.15
C ALA A 374 12.20 -16.17 -40.11
N PRO A 375 12.68 -15.59 -41.23
CA PRO A 375 13.30 -14.24 -41.23
C PRO A 375 12.30 -13.10 -40.92
N GLY A 376 11.00 -13.35 -41.00
CA GLY A 376 9.94 -12.41 -40.69
C GLY A 376 9.58 -12.33 -39.20
N ALA A 377 10.19 -13.16 -38.36
CA ALA A 377 9.92 -13.14 -36.92
C ALA A 377 10.57 -11.90 -36.26
N GLN A 378 9.90 -11.35 -35.26
CA GLN A 378 10.45 -10.35 -34.37
C GLN A 378 11.12 -11.06 -33.20
N LEU A 379 12.41 -10.80 -32.98
CA LEU A 379 13.17 -11.35 -31.85
C LEU A 379 13.43 -10.27 -30.82
N THR A 380 13.05 -10.52 -29.58
CA THR A 380 13.27 -9.62 -28.45
C THR A 380 14.06 -10.35 -27.37
N CYS A 381 15.07 -9.70 -26.84
CA CYS A 381 15.82 -10.12 -25.66
C CYS A 381 15.31 -9.36 -24.43
N TYR A 382 14.85 -10.09 -23.44
CA TYR A 382 14.44 -9.56 -22.14
C TYR A 382 15.57 -9.75 -21.12
N ILE A 383 15.94 -8.67 -20.47
CA ILE A 383 16.96 -8.62 -19.41
C ILE A 383 16.41 -7.79 -18.27
N HIS A 384 16.39 -8.33 -17.05
CA HIS A 384 15.75 -7.70 -15.89
C HIS A 384 14.30 -7.28 -16.26
N ASP A 385 13.96 -6.00 -16.09
CA ASP A 385 12.64 -5.46 -16.44
C ASP A 385 12.61 -4.77 -17.81
N GLY A 386 13.69 -4.88 -18.61
CA GLY A 386 13.84 -4.23 -19.90
C GLY A 386 13.76 -5.20 -21.07
N GLU A 387 13.56 -4.63 -22.27
CA GLU A 387 13.52 -5.36 -23.52
C GLU A 387 14.42 -4.70 -24.60
N ALA A 388 15.12 -5.52 -25.38
CA ALA A 388 15.93 -5.09 -26.50
C ALA A 388 15.58 -5.87 -27.78
N PRO A 389 15.25 -5.18 -28.88
CA PRO A 389 15.00 -5.85 -30.16
C PRO A 389 16.33 -6.37 -30.73
N ILE A 390 16.32 -7.64 -31.18
CA ILE A 390 17.47 -8.28 -31.83
C ILE A 390 17.19 -8.39 -33.32
N LYS A 391 18.17 -7.98 -34.11
CA LYS A 391 18.07 -8.09 -35.56
C LYS A 391 18.23 -9.53 -36.01
N ILE A 392 17.34 -9.96 -36.92
CA ILE A 392 17.37 -11.26 -37.61
C ILE A 392 17.72 -10.99 -39.08
N ASP A 393 18.60 -11.79 -39.67
CA ASP A 393 18.95 -11.70 -41.11
C ASP A 393 17.88 -12.37 -42.02
N GLY A 394 18.08 -12.28 -43.33
CA GLY A 394 17.19 -12.88 -44.35
C GLY A 394 17.10 -14.41 -44.31
N GLN A 395 17.92 -15.07 -43.51
CA GLN A 395 17.95 -16.50 -43.29
C GLN A 395 17.53 -16.91 -41.86
N GLY A 396 16.98 -15.95 -41.08
CA GLY A 396 16.52 -16.20 -39.75
C GLY A 396 17.61 -16.22 -38.68
N HIS A 397 18.89 -15.94 -39.01
CA HIS A 397 19.99 -15.95 -38.07
C HIS A 397 20.03 -14.65 -37.26
N PHE A 398 20.50 -14.80 -36.03
CA PHE A 398 20.75 -13.70 -35.10
C PHE A 398 22.09 -13.92 -34.36
N SER A 399 22.75 -12.83 -34.03
CA SER A 399 23.93 -12.84 -33.17
C SER A 399 24.01 -11.50 -32.42
N PHE A 400 24.28 -11.56 -31.12
CA PHE A 400 24.51 -10.39 -30.29
C PHE A 400 25.38 -10.75 -29.08
N LYS A 401 25.97 -9.72 -28.48
CA LYS A 401 26.78 -9.84 -27.27
C LYS A 401 26.04 -9.35 -26.05
N THR A 402 26.27 -10.00 -24.92
CA THR A 402 25.84 -9.59 -23.59
C THR A 402 26.90 -10.02 -22.58
N TYR A 403 26.67 -9.83 -21.29
CA TYR A 403 27.60 -10.26 -20.25
C TYR A 403 27.24 -11.61 -19.64
N GLU A 404 28.25 -12.34 -19.14
CA GLU A 404 28.04 -13.53 -18.32
C GLU A 404 27.35 -13.19 -17.00
N GLY A 405 26.57 -14.14 -16.48
CA GLY A 405 25.80 -13.98 -15.24
C GLY A 405 24.52 -13.18 -15.41
N VAL A 406 24.21 -12.67 -16.60
CA VAL A 406 22.96 -11.98 -16.91
C VAL A 406 21.92 -12.97 -17.39
N GLU A 407 20.82 -13.09 -16.67
CA GLU A 407 19.66 -13.89 -17.09
C GLU A 407 19.02 -13.23 -18.32
N THR A 408 18.95 -13.98 -19.43
CA THR A 408 18.37 -13.49 -20.67
C THR A 408 17.26 -14.41 -21.14
N LEU A 409 16.09 -13.84 -21.46
CA LEU A 409 14.99 -14.53 -22.08
C LEU A 409 14.81 -14.03 -23.51
N LEU A 410 14.99 -14.92 -24.49
CA LEU A 410 14.76 -14.65 -25.89
C LEU A 410 13.33 -15.04 -26.27
N ILE A 411 12.61 -14.13 -26.91
CA ILE A 411 11.26 -14.39 -27.43
C ILE A 411 11.24 -14.02 -28.90
N ALA A 412 11.02 -15.02 -29.76
CA ALA A 412 10.71 -14.81 -31.16
C ALA A 412 9.21 -14.91 -31.38
N GLN A 413 8.62 -14.00 -32.15
CA GLN A 413 7.20 -14.03 -32.46
C GLN A 413 6.89 -13.52 -33.86
N VAL A 414 5.85 -14.04 -34.46
CA VAL A 414 5.35 -13.61 -35.76
C VAL A 414 3.83 -13.78 -35.85
N GLU A 415 3.17 -12.79 -36.38
CA GLU A 415 1.74 -12.88 -36.70
C GLU A 415 1.57 -13.52 -38.08
N ILE A 416 0.89 -14.71 -38.14
CA ILE A 416 0.65 -15.45 -39.40
C ILE A 416 -0.67 -15.07 -40.03
N GLU A 417 -1.68 -14.73 -39.22
CA GLU A 417 -2.99 -14.21 -39.59
C GLU A 417 -3.43 -13.24 -38.50
N LYS A 418 -4.33 -12.31 -38.81
CA LYS A 418 -4.82 -11.35 -37.85
C LYS A 418 -5.25 -12.00 -36.51
N GLY A 419 -4.50 -11.72 -35.44
CA GLY A 419 -4.71 -12.27 -34.09
C GLY A 419 -4.15 -13.68 -33.87
N LYS A 420 -3.55 -14.33 -34.88
CA LYS A 420 -2.90 -15.64 -34.71
C LYS A 420 -1.38 -15.51 -34.70
N TRP A 421 -0.81 -15.80 -33.56
CA TRP A 421 0.61 -15.66 -33.31
C TRP A 421 1.33 -17.00 -33.20
N MET A 422 2.50 -17.07 -33.81
CA MET A 422 3.49 -18.11 -33.51
C MET A 422 4.56 -17.50 -32.58
N ARG A 423 4.99 -18.28 -31.58
CA ARG A 423 5.98 -17.84 -30.57
C ARG A 423 6.97 -18.95 -30.26
N GLY A 424 8.23 -18.60 -30.18
CA GLY A 424 9.31 -19.41 -29.62
C GLY A 424 9.99 -18.66 -28.49
N GLU A 425 10.41 -19.37 -27.46
CA GLU A 425 11.13 -18.77 -26.35
C GLU A 425 12.29 -19.64 -25.89
N LEU A 426 13.34 -18.98 -25.39
CA LEU A 426 14.50 -19.61 -24.81
C LEU A 426 15.00 -18.80 -23.63
N LYS A 427 15.11 -19.42 -22.47
CA LYS A 427 15.87 -18.88 -21.35
C LYS A 427 17.32 -19.30 -21.55
N ALA A 428 18.20 -18.32 -21.85
CA ALA A 428 19.59 -18.60 -22.11
C ALA A 428 20.34 -18.90 -20.81
N ALA A 429 21.24 -19.88 -20.86
CA ALA A 429 22.18 -20.16 -19.78
C ALA A 429 23.02 -18.91 -19.43
N GLU A 430 23.39 -18.75 -18.18
CA GLU A 430 24.03 -17.51 -17.69
C GLU A 430 25.53 -17.41 -17.98
N ARG A 431 26.18 -18.49 -18.42
CA ARG A 431 27.64 -18.54 -18.62
C ARG A 431 28.02 -19.13 -19.97
N GLY A 432 29.13 -18.64 -20.48
CA GLY A 432 29.72 -19.07 -21.74
C GLY A 432 28.95 -18.60 -22.98
N ASP A 433 29.58 -18.74 -24.15
CA ASP A 433 28.95 -18.50 -25.42
C ASP A 433 27.84 -19.50 -25.68
N LEU A 434 26.73 -19.03 -26.24
CA LEU A 434 25.59 -19.84 -26.62
C LEU A 434 25.47 -19.81 -28.15
N VAL A 435 26.10 -20.77 -28.83
CA VAL A 435 26.18 -20.84 -30.28
C VAL A 435 25.31 -21.95 -30.83
N GLY A 436 24.70 -21.71 -31.99
CA GLY A 436 23.85 -22.71 -32.67
C GLY A 436 22.45 -22.91 -32.05
N VAL A 437 21.97 -21.91 -31.39
CA VAL A 437 20.61 -21.92 -30.78
C VAL A 437 19.55 -22.03 -31.87
N LYS A 438 18.57 -22.91 -31.65
CA LYS A 438 17.39 -23.05 -32.51
C LYS A 438 16.14 -22.59 -31.74
N LEU A 439 15.60 -21.44 -32.11
CA LEU A 439 14.33 -20.94 -31.62
C LEU A 439 13.21 -21.41 -32.58
N ILE A 440 12.45 -22.42 -32.16
CA ILE A 440 11.38 -22.99 -32.97
C ILE A 440 10.06 -22.31 -32.59
N LEU A 441 9.38 -21.75 -33.59
CA LEU A 441 8.09 -21.11 -33.42
C LEU A 441 7.01 -22.19 -33.25
N ALA A 442 6.09 -21.98 -32.33
CA ALA A 442 4.90 -22.81 -32.09
C ALA A 442 3.65 -21.93 -31.97
N PRO A 443 2.45 -22.45 -32.24
CA PRO A 443 1.22 -21.69 -32.00
C PRO A 443 1.17 -21.18 -30.55
N ARG A 444 0.91 -19.89 -30.37
CA ARG A 444 0.74 -19.31 -29.03
C ARG A 444 -0.49 -19.96 -28.39
N LYS A 445 -0.31 -20.56 -27.22
CA LYS A 445 -1.43 -21.00 -26.41
C LYS A 445 -2.06 -19.75 -25.78
N ASP A 446 -3.30 -19.45 -26.16
CA ASP A 446 -4.08 -18.44 -25.45
C ASP A 446 -4.36 -19.00 -24.04
N ASN A 447 -3.93 -18.27 -23.03
CA ASN A 447 -4.25 -18.54 -21.62
C ASN A 447 -5.56 -17.87 -21.25
#